data_1b7143aff5939038d97fdd52c884d2c9
#
_entry.id   1b7143aff5939038d97fdd52c884d2c9
#
_cell.length_a   1.000
_cell.length_b   1.000
_cell.length_c   1.000
_cell.angle_alpha   90.00
_cell.angle_beta   90.00
_cell.angle_gamma   90.00
#
_symmetry.space_group_name_H-M   'P 1'
#
loop_
_entity.id
_entity.type
_entity.pdbx_description
1 polymer ?
#
loop_
_entity_poly.entity_id
_entity_poly.type
_entity_poly.pdbx_seq_one_letter_code
_entity_poly.pdbx_strand_id
1 'polypeptide(L)'
;MKISDKFHLEDINKLKNTVLSGKTEDIKWRIKQINVVSKLLDENKKEIIKSLFIDLGKSEIEGLSEILLIKEEISLIKKKLNYSMRPKKIATPFYLFPSSSKVIYEPLGCVLILGPYNYRLLYVLKPLVNIFSAGNTAVIKPSEKCPSTSKLIKKLTSK
;
A
#
# COMPACT_ATOMS: atom_id res chain seq x y z
N MET A 1 4.16 20.55 20.41
CA MET A 1 3.69 19.15 20.30
C MET A 1 4.81 18.33 19.65
N LYS A 2 5.62 17.60 20.46
CA LYS A 2 6.73 16.81 19.94
C LYS A 2 6.16 15.46 19.49
N ILE A 3 5.93 15.29 18.21
CA ILE A 3 5.81 13.95 17.63
C ILE A 3 7.24 13.50 17.38
N SER A 4 7.86 12.88 18.39
CA SER A 4 9.13 12.18 18.19
C SER A 4 8.87 10.80 17.61
N ASP A 5 8.39 10.76 16.40
CA ASP A 5 8.43 9.54 15.63
C ASP A 5 9.81 9.48 14.95
N LYS A 6 10.83 9.13 15.74
CA LYS A 6 12.10 8.69 15.19
C LYS A 6 11.81 7.44 14.39
N PHE A 7 11.77 7.57 13.07
CA PHE A 7 11.94 6.42 12.18
C PHE A 7 13.30 5.82 12.51
N HIS A 8 13.29 4.68 13.19
CA HIS A 8 14.53 3.98 13.46
C HIS A 8 15.03 3.42 12.12
N LEU A 9 16.26 3.76 11.75
CA LEU A 9 16.94 3.19 10.58
C LEU A 9 16.85 1.66 10.55
N GLU A 10 16.83 1.04 11.73
CA GLU A 10 16.64 -0.40 11.89
C GLU A 10 15.30 -0.90 11.33
N ASP A 11 14.20 -0.16 11.50
CA ASP A 11 12.91 -0.58 10.98
C ASP A 11 12.85 -0.48 9.45
N ILE A 12 13.46 0.57 8.88
CA ILE A 12 13.61 0.70 7.43
C ILE A 12 14.46 -0.44 6.87
N ASN A 13 15.56 -0.80 7.55
CA ASN A 13 16.41 -1.90 7.13
C ASN A 13 15.69 -3.25 7.20
N LYS A 14 14.87 -3.50 8.23
CA LYS A 14 14.01 -4.69 8.31
C LYS A 14 13.04 -4.77 7.14
N LEU A 15 12.39 -3.64 6.77
CA LEU A 15 11.48 -3.57 5.64
C LEU A 15 12.21 -3.83 4.31
N LYS A 16 13.39 -3.25 4.09
CA LYS A 16 14.23 -3.51 2.92
C LYS A 16 14.66 -4.99 2.85
N ASN A 17 15.14 -5.53 3.95
CA ASN A 17 15.56 -6.93 4.03
C ASN A 17 14.41 -7.91 3.76
N THR A 18 13.17 -7.55 4.11
CA THR A 18 11.98 -8.36 3.78
C THR A 18 11.80 -8.48 2.27
N VAL A 19 12.08 -7.42 1.50
CA VAL A 19 12.03 -7.46 0.03
C VAL A 19 13.23 -8.23 -0.52
N LEU A 20 14.44 -7.91 -0.06
CA LEU A 20 15.68 -8.54 -0.52
C LEU A 20 15.72 -10.05 -0.27
N SER A 21 14.99 -10.55 0.74
CA SER A 21 14.87 -11.98 1.01
C SER A 21 14.00 -12.74 0.00
N GLY A 22 13.40 -12.06 -0.99
CA GLY A 22 12.48 -12.66 -1.97
C GLY A 22 11.08 -13.00 -1.41
N LYS A 23 10.85 -12.81 -0.10
CA LYS A 23 9.58 -13.15 0.57
C LYS A 23 8.36 -12.47 -0.07
N THR A 24 8.55 -11.28 -0.62
CA THR A 24 7.49 -10.47 -1.23
C THR A 24 7.22 -10.80 -2.69
N GLU A 25 8.01 -11.69 -3.30
CA GLU A 25 7.83 -12.14 -4.68
C GLU A 25 6.63 -13.08 -4.82
N ASP A 26 6.33 -13.85 -3.75
CA ASP A 26 5.19 -14.76 -3.76
C ASP A 26 3.86 -14.02 -3.84
N ILE A 27 3.04 -14.39 -4.83
CA ILE A 27 1.68 -13.86 -5.02
C ILE A 27 0.79 -14.06 -3.79
N LYS A 28 0.97 -15.17 -3.06
CA LYS A 28 0.19 -15.45 -1.83
C LYS A 28 0.52 -14.45 -0.74
N TRP A 29 1.79 -14.05 -0.61
CA TRP A 29 2.20 -13.00 0.32
C TRP A 29 1.52 -11.67 -0.05
N ARG A 30 1.56 -11.27 -1.33
CA ARG A 30 0.95 -10.02 -1.81
C ARG A 30 -0.56 -9.99 -1.55
N ILE A 31 -1.27 -11.06 -1.91
CA ILE A 31 -2.71 -11.19 -1.67
C ILE A 31 -3.02 -11.15 -0.17
N LYS A 32 -2.19 -11.78 0.67
CA LYS A 32 -2.35 -11.74 2.13
C LYS A 32 -2.28 -10.31 2.67
N GLN A 33 -1.28 -9.52 2.26
CA GLN A 33 -1.16 -8.12 2.70
C GLN A 33 -2.36 -7.27 2.24
N ILE A 34 -2.78 -7.42 0.99
CA ILE A 34 -3.95 -6.73 0.44
C ILE A 34 -5.22 -7.11 1.19
N ASN A 35 -5.39 -8.38 1.55
CA ASN A 35 -6.52 -8.85 2.35
C ASN A 35 -6.52 -8.27 3.77
N VAL A 36 -5.35 -8.11 4.38
CA VAL A 36 -5.22 -7.45 5.69
C VAL A 36 -5.75 -6.02 5.60
N VAL A 37 -5.36 -5.25 4.58
CA VAL A 37 -5.88 -3.88 4.39
C VAL A 37 -7.40 -3.89 4.21
N SER A 38 -7.95 -4.80 3.41
CA SER A 38 -9.40 -4.93 3.24
C SER A 38 -10.12 -5.20 4.56
N LYS A 39 -9.60 -6.14 5.34
CA LYS A 39 -10.15 -6.52 6.64
C LYS A 39 -10.11 -5.35 7.64
N LEU A 40 -8.99 -4.62 7.69
CA LEU A 40 -8.86 -3.43 8.53
C LEU A 40 -9.91 -2.36 8.22
N LEU A 41 -10.22 -2.15 6.93
CA LEU A 41 -11.27 -1.22 6.51
C LEU A 41 -12.66 -1.66 7.00
N ASP A 42 -12.97 -2.96 6.90
CA ASP A 42 -14.27 -3.50 7.30
C ASP A 42 -14.47 -3.44 8.82
N GLU A 43 -13.47 -3.89 9.58
CA GLU A 43 -13.53 -3.97 11.04
C GLU A 43 -13.53 -2.60 11.71
N ASN A 44 -12.93 -1.58 11.09
CA ASN A 44 -12.76 -0.26 11.70
C ASN A 44 -13.56 0.84 11.01
N LYS A 45 -14.56 0.49 10.18
CA LYS A 45 -15.36 1.43 9.39
C LYS A 45 -15.88 2.62 10.21
N LYS A 46 -16.50 2.36 11.37
CA LYS A 46 -17.05 3.40 12.24
C LYS A 46 -15.98 4.33 12.80
N GLU A 47 -14.83 3.76 13.23
CA GLU A 47 -13.72 4.52 13.79
C GLU A 47 -13.04 5.39 12.71
N ILE A 48 -12.94 4.88 11.48
CA ILE A 48 -12.45 5.62 10.31
C ILE A 48 -13.34 6.83 10.03
N ILE A 49 -14.66 6.64 9.87
CA ILE A 49 -15.60 7.72 9.59
C ILE A 49 -15.55 8.77 10.70
N LYS A 50 -15.53 8.36 11.97
CA LYS A 50 -15.41 9.26 13.11
C LYS A 50 -14.11 10.08 13.06
N SER A 51 -12.97 9.47 12.70
CA SER A 51 -11.69 10.17 12.62
C SER A 51 -11.66 11.21 11.49
N LEU A 52 -12.28 10.89 10.34
CA LEU A 52 -12.42 11.81 9.22
C LEU A 52 -13.33 13.00 9.54
N PHE A 53 -14.40 12.77 10.28
CA PHE A 53 -15.28 13.83 10.78
C PHE A 53 -14.55 14.76 11.76
N ILE A 54 -13.83 14.21 12.75
CA ILE A 54 -13.10 15.01 13.76
C ILE A 54 -12.06 15.92 13.11
N ASP A 55 -11.34 15.42 12.13
CA ASP A 55 -10.24 16.16 11.53
C ASP A 55 -10.67 17.18 10.44
N LEU A 56 -11.72 16.90 9.65
CA LEU A 56 -12.14 17.70 8.48
C LEU A 56 -13.63 18.00 8.43
N GLY A 57 -14.43 17.55 9.38
CA GLY A 57 -15.90 17.68 9.29
C GLY A 57 -16.53 16.85 8.15
N LYS A 58 -15.83 15.85 7.63
CA LYS A 58 -16.38 15.01 6.55
C LYS A 58 -17.64 14.28 7.00
N SER A 59 -18.66 14.34 6.16
CA SER A 59 -19.90 13.59 6.37
C SER A 59 -19.66 12.08 6.34
N GLU A 60 -20.61 11.31 6.85
CA GLU A 60 -20.55 9.84 6.80
C GLU A 60 -20.43 9.33 5.37
N ILE A 61 -21.17 9.93 4.43
CA ILE A 61 -21.14 9.57 3.00
C ILE A 61 -19.76 9.78 2.40
N GLU A 62 -19.11 10.90 2.69
CA GLU A 62 -17.75 11.17 2.21
C GLU A 62 -16.72 10.20 2.81
N GLY A 63 -16.85 9.87 4.10
CA GLY A 63 -16.02 8.87 4.75
C GLY A 63 -16.20 7.48 4.16
N LEU A 64 -17.43 7.09 3.85
CA LEU A 64 -17.76 5.85 3.17
C LEU A 64 -17.19 5.80 1.76
N SER A 65 -17.25 6.90 1.02
CA SER A 65 -16.71 6.96 -0.34
C SER A 65 -15.21 6.71 -0.39
N GLU A 66 -14.42 7.24 0.56
CA GLU A 66 -12.99 6.93 0.64
C GLU A 66 -12.74 5.42 0.85
N ILE A 67 -13.52 4.79 1.73
CA ILE A 67 -13.42 3.34 1.99
C ILE A 67 -13.78 2.53 0.74
N LEU A 68 -14.87 2.89 0.06
CA LEU A 68 -15.33 2.20 -1.15
C LEU A 68 -14.30 2.29 -2.28
N LEU A 69 -13.69 3.46 -2.51
CA LEU A 69 -12.67 3.64 -3.54
C LEU A 69 -11.42 2.79 -3.28
N ILE A 70 -11.03 2.61 -2.00
CA ILE A 70 -9.91 1.71 -1.67
C ILE A 70 -10.31 0.24 -1.92
N LYS A 71 -11.53 -0.15 -1.56
CA LYS A 71 -12.03 -1.52 -1.80
C LYS A 71 -12.17 -1.85 -3.27
N GLU A 72 -12.59 -0.89 -4.08
CA GLU A 72 -12.61 -1.03 -5.54
C GLU A 72 -11.21 -1.28 -6.08
N GLU A 73 -10.21 -0.49 -5.67
CA GLU A 73 -8.81 -0.71 -6.05
C GLU A 73 -8.33 -2.10 -5.66
N ILE A 74 -8.62 -2.55 -4.43
CA ILE A 74 -8.29 -3.91 -3.95
C ILE A 74 -8.89 -4.97 -4.87
N SER A 75 -10.16 -4.81 -5.27
CA SER A 75 -10.85 -5.73 -6.17
C SER A 75 -10.20 -5.79 -7.54
N LEU A 76 -9.89 -4.63 -8.14
CA LEU A 76 -9.24 -4.51 -9.43
C LEU A 76 -7.85 -5.15 -9.44
N ILE A 77 -7.05 -4.88 -8.39
CA ILE A 77 -5.71 -5.45 -8.25
C ILE A 77 -5.78 -6.97 -8.14
N LYS A 78 -6.64 -7.52 -7.29
CA LYS A 78 -6.77 -8.98 -7.14
C LYS A 78 -7.10 -9.68 -8.45
N LYS A 79 -7.94 -9.08 -9.28
CA LYS A 79 -8.31 -9.63 -10.60
C LYS A 79 -7.12 -9.64 -11.57
N LYS A 80 -6.24 -8.63 -11.50
CA LYS A 80 -5.16 -8.44 -12.47
C LYS A 80 -3.79 -8.93 -11.98
N LEU A 81 -3.60 -9.15 -10.68
CA LEU A 81 -2.29 -9.37 -10.06
C LEU A 81 -1.53 -10.53 -10.71
N ASN A 82 -2.17 -11.68 -10.89
CA ASN A 82 -1.55 -12.85 -11.49
C ASN A 82 -1.06 -12.58 -12.93
N TYR A 83 -1.84 -11.84 -13.71
CA TYR A 83 -1.45 -11.45 -15.07
C TYR A 83 -0.30 -10.43 -15.06
N SER A 84 -0.36 -9.43 -14.19
CA SER A 84 0.65 -8.36 -14.09
C SER A 84 2.03 -8.85 -13.64
N MET A 85 2.09 -9.96 -12.90
CA MET A 85 3.35 -10.56 -12.43
C MET A 85 4.03 -11.44 -13.49
N ARG A 86 3.35 -11.78 -14.59
CA ARG A 86 3.93 -12.65 -15.62
C ARG A 86 5.00 -11.92 -16.42
N PRO A 87 6.14 -12.59 -16.71
CA PRO A 87 7.10 -12.05 -17.65
C PRO A 87 6.47 -11.78 -19.01
N LYS A 88 6.72 -10.61 -19.58
CA LYS A 88 6.25 -10.22 -20.92
C LYS A 88 7.32 -10.54 -21.95
N LYS A 89 7.02 -11.44 -22.89
CA LYS A 89 7.90 -11.67 -24.05
C LYS A 89 7.95 -10.40 -24.91
N ILE A 90 9.12 -10.05 -25.36
CA ILE A 90 9.37 -8.96 -26.32
C ILE A 90 10.12 -9.48 -27.54
N ALA A 91 10.08 -8.74 -28.64
CA ALA A 91 10.81 -9.10 -29.84
C ALA A 91 12.32 -9.19 -29.54
N THR A 92 12.95 -10.29 -29.97
CA THR A 92 14.39 -10.48 -29.85
C THR A 92 15.01 -10.18 -31.22
N PRO A 93 16.05 -9.33 -31.32
CA PRO A 93 16.76 -9.10 -32.56
C PRO A 93 17.29 -10.40 -33.19
N PHE A 94 17.20 -10.52 -34.50
CA PHE A 94 17.58 -11.75 -35.22
C PHE A 94 19.02 -12.23 -34.93
N TYR A 95 19.94 -11.28 -34.77
CA TYR A 95 21.36 -11.58 -34.50
C TYR A 95 21.60 -12.20 -33.10
N LEU A 96 20.59 -12.22 -32.21
CA LEU A 96 20.65 -12.91 -30.93
C LEU A 96 20.02 -14.31 -30.95
N PHE A 97 19.58 -14.80 -32.12
CA PHE A 97 19.05 -16.15 -32.25
C PHE A 97 20.10 -17.18 -31.79
N PRO A 98 19.74 -18.23 -31.00
CA PRO A 98 18.39 -18.68 -30.61
C PRO A 98 17.86 -18.14 -29.26
N SER A 99 18.33 -16.99 -28.79
CA SER A 99 17.91 -16.38 -27.53
C SER A 99 16.45 -15.90 -27.55
N SER A 100 15.88 -15.67 -26.37
CA SER A 100 14.56 -15.06 -26.20
C SER A 100 14.63 -13.92 -25.19
N SER A 101 13.93 -12.82 -25.47
CA SER A 101 13.91 -11.62 -24.61
C SER A 101 12.58 -11.51 -23.86
N LYS A 102 12.66 -11.08 -22.60
CA LYS A 102 11.48 -10.84 -21.76
C LYS A 102 11.69 -9.67 -20.83
N VAL A 103 10.61 -8.98 -20.48
CA VAL A 103 10.55 -7.96 -19.42
C VAL A 103 9.99 -8.60 -18.15
N ILE A 104 10.68 -8.44 -17.05
CA ILE A 104 10.26 -8.90 -15.71
C ILE A 104 10.15 -7.65 -14.85
N TYR A 105 9.05 -7.54 -14.09
CA TYR A 105 8.85 -6.47 -13.11
C TYR A 105 9.28 -6.95 -11.73
N GLU A 106 10.20 -6.21 -11.11
CA GLU A 106 10.74 -6.51 -9.79
C GLU A 106 10.34 -5.43 -8.77
N PRO A 107 10.24 -5.77 -7.47
CA PRO A 107 10.00 -4.79 -6.42
C PRO A 107 11.17 -3.80 -6.32
N LEU A 108 10.85 -2.50 -6.14
CA LEU A 108 11.86 -1.46 -5.89
C LEU A 108 12.45 -1.52 -4.48
N GLY A 109 11.73 -2.13 -3.52
CA GLY A 109 12.16 -2.25 -2.13
C GLY A 109 11.19 -1.59 -1.15
N CYS A 110 11.69 -0.66 -0.32
CA CYS A 110 10.88 0.05 0.68
C CYS A 110 10.48 1.43 0.14
N VAL A 111 9.18 1.70 0.08
CA VAL A 111 8.58 2.93 -0.47
C VAL A 111 8.10 3.84 0.65
N LEU A 112 8.33 5.14 0.56
CA LEU A 112 7.79 6.14 1.47
C LEU A 112 6.46 6.69 0.91
N ILE A 113 5.40 6.62 1.72
CA ILE A 113 4.12 7.26 1.43
C ILE A 113 4.02 8.54 2.24
N LEU A 114 3.90 9.70 1.57
CA LEU A 114 3.61 10.99 2.18
C LEU A 114 2.13 11.28 2.03
N GLY A 115 1.36 11.13 3.12
CA GLY A 115 -0.07 11.35 3.13
C GLY A 115 -0.42 12.85 3.14
N PRO A 116 -1.31 13.34 2.23
CA PRO A 116 -1.80 14.71 2.24
C PRO A 116 -2.84 14.93 3.36
N TYR A 117 -3.27 16.17 3.56
CA TYR A 117 -4.27 16.51 4.58
C TYR A 117 -5.72 16.31 4.12
N ASN A 118 -5.99 16.38 2.80
CA ASN A 118 -7.30 16.05 2.21
C ASN A 118 -7.44 14.53 2.06
N TYR A 119 -8.34 13.91 1.44
CA TYR A 119 -8.49 12.44 1.18
C TYR A 119 -7.43 11.54 1.85
N ARG A 120 -7.19 11.76 3.13
CA ARG A 120 -6.05 11.27 3.92
C ARG A 120 -6.02 9.75 4.10
N LEU A 121 -7.19 9.12 4.16
CA LEU A 121 -7.28 7.67 4.19
C LEU A 121 -7.02 7.10 2.79
N LEU A 122 -7.71 7.66 1.79
CA LEU A 122 -7.63 7.23 0.39
C LEU A 122 -6.20 7.31 -0.14
N TYR A 123 -5.54 8.47 0.01
CA TYR A 123 -4.19 8.70 -0.53
C TYR A 123 -3.06 8.10 0.32
N VAL A 124 -3.39 7.42 1.41
CA VAL A 124 -2.45 6.60 2.16
C VAL A 124 -2.66 5.12 1.86
N LEU A 125 -3.90 4.63 1.99
CA LEU A 125 -4.16 3.19 1.87
C LEU A 125 -4.27 2.70 0.43
N LYS A 126 -4.74 3.53 -0.52
CA LYS A 126 -4.76 3.14 -1.94
C LYS A 126 -3.34 2.93 -2.49
N PRO A 127 -2.37 3.86 -2.32
CA PRO A 127 -0.98 3.60 -2.67
C PRO A 127 -0.37 2.41 -1.91
N LEU A 128 -0.71 2.22 -0.64
CA LEU A 128 -0.22 1.09 0.14
C LEU A 128 -0.62 -0.26 -0.47
N VAL A 129 -1.87 -0.39 -0.93
CA VAL A 129 -2.36 -1.58 -1.65
C VAL A 129 -1.57 -1.82 -2.93
N ASN A 130 -1.30 -0.74 -3.70
CA ASN A 130 -0.50 -0.83 -4.93
C ASN A 130 0.95 -1.23 -4.64
N ILE A 131 1.55 -0.69 -3.58
CA ILE A 131 2.91 -1.02 -3.12
C ILE A 131 3.01 -2.50 -2.78
N PHE A 132 2.05 -3.03 -2.02
CA PHE A 132 2.01 -4.46 -1.69
C PHE A 132 1.78 -5.35 -2.92
N SER A 133 0.95 -4.91 -3.86
CA SER A 133 0.71 -5.64 -5.10
C SER A 133 1.97 -5.76 -5.96
N ALA A 134 2.83 -4.75 -5.93
CA ALA A 134 4.12 -4.76 -6.62
C ALA A 134 5.24 -5.50 -5.84
N GLY A 135 4.94 -6.04 -4.66
CA GLY A 135 5.91 -6.77 -3.83
C GLY A 135 6.84 -5.88 -3.02
N ASN A 136 6.52 -4.60 -2.87
CA ASN A 136 7.28 -3.67 -2.05
C ASN A 136 6.79 -3.66 -0.59
N THR A 137 7.62 -3.13 0.31
CA THR A 137 7.24 -2.72 1.66
C THR A 137 7.05 -1.20 1.71
N ALA A 138 6.41 -0.68 2.76
CA ALA A 138 6.12 0.75 2.85
C ALA A 138 6.40 1.32 4.24
N VAL A 139 6.83 2.58 4.24
CA VAL A 139 6.83 3.48 5.39
C VAL A 139 5.77 4.54 5.14
N ILE A 140 4.92 4.80 6.13
CA ILE A 140 3.82 5.76 6.01
C ILE A 140 4.10 6.97 6.89
N LYS A 141 4.11 8.16 6.29
CA LYS A 141 4.09 9.45 6.99
C LYS A 141 2.76 10.13 6.71
N PRO A 142 1.76 9.98 7.59
CA PRO A 142 0.50 10.72 7.46
C PRO A 142 0.72 12.22 7.67
N SER A 143 -0.29 13.03 7.29
CA SER A 143 -0.24 14.47 7.50
C SER A 143 -0.36 14.81 8.99
N GLU A 144 0.49 15.70 9.46
CA GLU A 144 0.44 16.28 10.81
C GLU A 144 -0.81 17.16 11.04
N LYS A 145 -1.43 17.65 9.97
CA LYS A 145 -2.67 18.41 10.03
C LYS A 145 -3.92 17.59 10.36
N CYS A 146 -3.74 16.27 10.51
CA CYS A 146 -4.83 15.30 10.66
C CYS A 146 -4.54 14.32 11.81
N PRO A 147 -4.49 14.81 13.05
CA PRO A 147 -4.01 14.03 14.18
C PRO A 147 -4.86 12.79 14.48
N SER A 148 -6.19 12.88 14.37
CA SER A 148 -7.10 11.76 14.66
C SER A 148 -6.93 10.62 13.65
N THR A 149 -6.94 10.94 12.36
CA THR A 149 -6.75 9.95 11.29
C THR A 149 -5.33 9.39 11.30
N SER A 150 -4.31 10.22 11.55
CA SER A 150 -2.91 9.79 11.65
C SER A 150 -2.70 8.80 12.81
N LYS A 151 -3.30 9.07 13.98
CA LYS A 151 -3.29 8.18 15.13
C LYS A 151 -3.98 6.85 14.82
N LEU A 152 -5.09 6.90 14.11
CA LEU A 152 -5.82 5.70 13.68
C LEU A 152 -4.98 4.88 12.69
N ILE A 153 -4.42 5.49 11.65
CA ILE A 153 -3.55 4.80 10.68
C ILE A 153 -2.40 4.11 11.42
N LYS A 154 -1.71 4.81 12.33
CA LYS A 154 -0.64 4.21 13.15
C LYS A 154 -1.14 2.99 13.92
N LYS A 155 -2.29 3.06 14.60
CA LYS A 155 -2.91 1.94 15.33
C LYS A 155 -3.21 0.75 14.43
N LEU A 156 -3.68 1.00 13.20
CA LEU A 156 -4.07 -0.05 12.25
C LEU A 156 -2.87 -0.72 11.58
N THR A 157 -1.78 0.02 11.36
CA THR A 157 -0.59 -0.48 10.65
C THR A 157 0.49 -1.05 11.58
N SER A 158 0.36 -0.90 12.91
CA SER A 158 1.30 -1.45 13.91
C SER A 158 0.91 -2.84 14.43
N LYS A 159 -0.12 -3.46 13.87
CA LYS A 159 -0.54 -4.85 14.15
C LYS A 159 0.01 -5.80 13.09
#